data_766324d98ba01864e8323b3bfe4d7673
#
_entry.id   766324d98ba01864e8323b3bfe4d7673
#
_cell.length_a   1.000
_cell.length_b   1.000
_cell.length_c   1.000
_cell.angle_alpha   90.00
_cell.angle_beta   90.00
_cell.angle_gamma   90.00
#
_symmetry.space_group_name_H-M   'P 1'
#
loop_
_entity.id
_entity.type
_entity.pdbx_description
1 polymer ?
#
loop_
_entity_poly.entity_id
_entity_poly.type
_entity_poly.pdbx_seq_one_letter_code
_entity_poly.pdbx_strand_id
1 'polypeptide(L)'
;MFSSIIKSCYGSNLLRDIVNHPFNVELMNGTLNIESFKFYIQQDALFLDGYIRTILTTVSRIEDHNDVIPLAKVAQGSIAVNKFLCDHYFTIYGVRRGKKSPACFNFTNFLLSISYSDTYEAITVLYSCMFIYKTVTDNMKSGFKENNKYKDWLDFYSGSLMEYGYATLENIVDKYCKKVGVNERSRMLELFRISAQFELDFWNSAYNFSRFNQFPKEH
;
A
#
# COMPACT_ATOMS: atom_id res chain seq x y z
N MET A 1 6.98 14.27 16.09
CA MET A 1 5.94 13.28 15.74
C MET A 1 6.54 12.29 14.73
N PHE A 2 6.09 11.05 14.69
CA PHE A 2 6.62 10.03 13.75
C PHE A 2 6.46 10.47 12.30
N SER A 3 5.25 10.91 11.94
CA SER A 3 4.94 11.44 10.62
C SER A 3 5.89 12.57 10.17
N SER A 4 6.28 13.46 11.08
CA SER A 4 7.23 14.55 10.78
C SER A 4 8.63 14.01 10.48
N ILE A 5 9.08 12.96 11.19
CA ILE A 5 10.37 12.31 10.93
C ILE A 5 10.33 11.66 9.55
N ILE A 6 9.28 10.91 9.24
CA ILE A 6 9.12 10.26 7.94
C ILE A 6 9.06 11.29 6.80
N LYS A 7 8.33 12.39 6.96
CA LYS A 7 8.28 13.48 5.99
C LYS A 7 9.64 14.14 5.78
N SER A 8 10.48 14.24 6.83
CA SER A 8 11.85 14.75 6.68
C SER A 8 12.78 13.78 5.92
N CYS A 9 12.42 12.49 5.87
CA CYS A 9 13.13 11.46 5.09
C CYS A 9 12.69 11.41 3.61
N TYR A 10 11.85 12.34 3.15
CA TYR A 10 11.33 12.36 1.77
C TYR A 10 12.43 12.35 0.68
N GLY A 11 13.61 12.86 1.02
CA GLY A 11 14.80 12.81 0.18
C GLY A 11 15.61 11.52 0.27
N SER A 12 15.17 10.50 1.04
CA SER A 12 15.87 9.22 1.11
C SER A 12 15.89 8.54 -0.25
N ASN A 13 16.98 7.82 -0.55
CA ASN A 13 17.12 7.11 -1.81
C ASN A 13 15.92 6.19 -2.08
N LEU A 14 15.48 5.45 -1.06
CA LEU A 14 14.39 4.47 -1.20
C LEU A 14 13.05 5.11 -1.61
N LEU A 15 12.62 6.18 -0.96
CA LEU A 15 11.37 6.88 -1.35
C LEU A 15 11.49 7.53 -2.72
N ARG A 16 12.65 8.08 -3.05
CA ARG A 16 12.92 8.62 -4.38
C ARG A 16 12.86 7.53 -5.44
N ASP A 17 13.42 6.34 -5.18
CA ASP A 17 13.42 5.21 -6.10
C ASP A 17 12.00 4.67 -6.31
N ILE A 18 11.15 4.67 -5.27
CA ILE A 18 9.73 4.33 -5.39
C ILE A 18 8.98 5.35 -6.26
N VAL A 19 9.10 6.63 -5.97
CA VAL A 19 8.39 7.70 -6.70
C VAL A 19 8.81 7.74 -8.17
N ASN A 20 10.11 7.56 -8.46
CA ASN A 20 10.66 7.59 -9.81
C ASN A 20 10.75 6.19 -10.44
N HIS A 21 10.13 5.18 -9.85
CA HIS A 21 10.12 3.84 -10.42
C HIS A 21 9.52 3.89 -11.85
N PRO A 22 10.12 3.19 -12.85
CA PRO A 22 9.64 3.22 -14.23
C PRO A 22 8.13 2.96 -14.36
N PHE A 23 7.57 2.03 -13.59
CA PHE A 23 6.13 1.78 -13.54
C PHE A 23 5.35 3.06 -13.23
N ASN A 24 5.74 3.79 -12.17
CA ASN A 24 5.05 4.99 -11.70
C ASN A 24 5.18 6.16 -12.68
N VAL A 25 6.38 6.34 -13.25
CA VAL A 25 6.65 7.38 -14.26
C VAL A 25 5.87 7.11 -15.56
N GLU A 26 5.87 5.87 -16.03
CA GLU A 26 5.15 5.49 -17.25
C GLU A 26 3.62 5.53 -17.03
N LEU A 27 3.13 5.18 -15.84
CA LEU A 27 1.73 5.32 -15.45
C LEU A 27 1.30 6.80 -15.50
N MET A 28 2.09 7.69 -14.87
CA MET A 28 1.87 9.12 -14.88
C MET A 28 1.85 9.70 -16.31
N ASN A 29 2.74 9.23 -17.18
CA ASN A 29 2.84 9.68 -18.57
C ASN A 29 1.82 9.04 -19.53
N GLY A 30 1.07 8.01 -19.08
CA GLY A 30 0.15 7.23 -19.92
C GLY A 30 0.83 6.27 -20.87
N THR A 31 2.13 6.01 -20.70
CA THR A 31 2.95 5.16 -21.58
C THR A 31 3.15 3.75 -21.05
N LEU A 32 2.75 3.47 -19.81
CA LEU A 32 2.88 2.15 -19.19
C LEU A 32 2.26 1.07 -20.08
N ASN A 33 2.96 -0.05 -20.20
CA ASN A 33 2.43 -1.23 -20.88
C ASN A 33 1.15 -1.70 -20.22
N ILE A 34 0.11 -1.93 -21.01
CA ILE A 34 -1.21 -2.35 -20.53
C ILE A 34 -1.15 -3.70 -19.78
N GLU A 35 -0.28 -4.62 -20.17
CA GLU A 35 -0.14 -5.92 -19.50
C GLU A 35 0.52 -5.75 -18.11
N SER A 36 1.47 -4.81 -17.95
CA SER A 36 2.03 -4.45 -16.65
C SER A 36 0.95 -3.86 -15.73
N PHE A 37 0.09 -2.99 -16.28
CA PHE A 37 -1.04 -2.44 -15.53
C PHE A 37 -2.06 -3.52 -15.13
N LYS A 38 -2.43 -4.42 -16.04
CA LYS A 38 -3.33 -5.56 -15.72
C LYS A 38 -2.75 -6.46 -14.64
N PHE A 39 -1.45 -6.76 -14.72
CA PHE A 39 -0.80 -7.57 -13.70
C PHE A 39 -0.77 -6.85 -12.36
N TYR A 40 -0.45 -5.55 -12.35
CA TYR A 40 -0.50 -4.71 -11.14
C TYR A 40 -1.89 -4.75 -10.50
N ILE A 41 -2.96 -4.46 -11.24
CA ILE A 41 -4.34 -4.47 -10.73
C ILE A 41 -4.72 -5.82 -10.12
N GLN A 42 -4.29 -6.92 -10.76
CA GLN A 42 -4.51 -8.26 -10.21
C GLN A 42 -3.79 -8.45 -8.87
N GLN A 43 -2.53 -8.02 -8.78
CA GLN A 43 -1.74 -8.15 -7.55
C GLN A 43 -2.21 -7.19 -6.45
N ASP A 44 -2.66 -6.00 -6.83
CA ASP A 44 -3.16 -5.00 -5.90
C ASP A 44 -4.48 -5.45 -5.23
N ALA A 45 -5.40 -6.06 -5.99
CA ALA A 45 -6.60 -6.67 -5.41
C ALA A 45 -6.26 -7.78 -4.38
N LEU A 46 -5.21 -8.57 -4.65
CA LEU A 46 -4.73 -9.62 -3.73
C LEU A 46 -3.96 -9.03 -2.53
N PHE A 47 -3.27 -7.91 -2.73
CA PHE A 47 -2.62 -7.15 -1.65
C PHE A 47 -3.67 -6.56 -0.71
N LEU A 48 -4.70 -5.91 -1.24
CA LEU A 48 -5.79 -5.33 -0.45
C LEU A 48 -6.52 -6.37 0.41
N ASP A 49 -6.71 -7.61 -0.07
CA ASP A 49 -7.24 -8.69 0.77
C ASP A 49 -6.37 -8.93 2.02
N GLY A 50 -5.04 -8.91 1.86
CA GLY A 50 -4.09 -9.04 2.97
C GLY A 50 -4.08 -7.82 3.88
N TYR A 51 -4.07 -6.62 3.29
CA TYR A 51 -4.08 -5.35 4.01
C TYR A 51 -5.34 -5.17 4.87
N ILE A 52 -6.51 -5.47 4.33
CA ILE A 52 -7.78 -5.45 5.06
C ILE A 52 -7.73 -6.40 6.27
N ARG A 53 -7.21 -7.62 6.10
CA ARG A 53 -7.03 -8.57 7.21
C ARG A 53 -6.08 -8.02 8.28
N THR A 54 -4.98 -7.40 7.86
CA THR A 54 -4.03 -6.73 8.76
C THR A 54 -4.71 -5.62 9.56
N ILE A 55 -5.50 -4.75 8.92
CA ILE A 55 -6.26 -3.71 9.62
C ILE A 55 -7.22 -4.33 10.65
N LEU A 56 -8.04 -5.31 10.25
CA LEU A 56 -9.04 -5.91 11.13
C LEU A 56 -8.42 -6.65 12.31
N THR A 57 -7.30 -7.36 12.09
CA THR A 57 -6.52 -8.00 13.18
C THR A 57 -5.97 -6.94 14.13
N THR A 58 -5.45 -5.84 13.61
CA THR A 58 -4.96 -4.72 14.43
C THR A 58 -6.09 -4.10 15.23
N VAL A 59 -7.23 -3.81 14.60
CA VAL A 59 -8.42 -3.23 15.24
C VAL A 59 -8.90 -4.08 16.42
N SER A 60 -8.93 -5.42 16.28
CA SER A 60 -9.37 -6.33 17.33
C SER A 60 -8.50 -6.31 18.60
N ARG A 61 -7.31 -5.70 18.54
CA ARG A 61 -6.32 -5.65 19.61
C ARG A 61 -6.14 -4.24 20.19
N ILE A 62 -6.84 -3.24 19.65
CA ILE A 62 -6.80 -1.86 20.13
C ILE A 62 -7.80 -1.69 21.27
N GLU A 63 -7.32 -1.21 22.42
CA GLU A 63 -8.16 -0.96 23.58
C GLU A 63 -8.89 0.40 23.53
N ASP A 64 -8.29 1.40 22.87
CA ASP A 64 -8.85 2.75 22.78
C ASP A 64 -9.95 2.81 21.69
N HIS A 65 -11.20 2.84 22.11
CA HIS A 65 -12.35 2.93 21.23
C HIS A 65 -12.33 4.15 20.29
N ASN A 66 -11.60 5.22 20.65
CA ASN A 66 -11.44 6.37 19.77
C ASN A 66 -10.58 6.06 18.54
N ASP A 67 -9.74 5.02 18.58
CA ASP A 67 -8.95 4.55 17.45
C ASP A 67 -9.65 3.39 16.69
N VAL A 68 -10.44 2.56 17.40
CA VAL A 68 -11.17 1.41 16.82
C VAL A 68 -12.11 1.85 15.69
N ILE A 69 -12.98 2.84 15.97
CA ILE A 69 -13.98 3.28 14.99
C ILE A 69 -13.36 3.87 13.72
N PRO A 70 -12.38 4.82 13.80
CA PRO A 70 -11.73 5.34 12.61
C PRO A 70 -11.00 4.25 11.80
N LEU A 71 -10.29 3.32 12.45
CA LEU A 71 -9.60 2.23 11.76
C LEU A 71 -10.55 1.23 11.10
N ALA A 72 -11.68 0.92 11.74
CA ALA A 72 -12.73 0.10 11.11
C ALA A 72 -13.27 0.76 9.84
N LYS A 73 -13.40 2.11 9.82
CA LYS A 73 -13.76 2.86 8.60
C LYS A 73 -12.66 2.80 7.53
N VAL A 74 -11.38 2.79 7.92
CA VAL A 74 -10.27 2.56 6.98
C VAL A 74 -10.38 1.18 6.36
N ALA A 75 -10.68 0.13 7.14
CA ALA A 75 -10.92 -1.21 6.61
C ALA A 75 -12.11 -1.23 5.63
N GLN A 76 -13.22 -0.58 5.97
CA GLN A 76 -14.38 -0.44 5.10
C GLN A 76 -14.04 0.28 3.78
N GLY A 77 -13.24 1.35 3.85
CA GLY A 77 -12.74 2.06 2.68
C GLY A 77 -11.87 1.15 1.80
N SER A 78 -10.95 0.40 2.40
CA SER A 78 -10.10 -0.55 1.68
C SER A 78 -10.90 -1.67 0.99
N ILE A 79 -12.00 -2.13 1.60
CA ILE A 79 -12.95 -3.07 0.97
C ILE A 79 -13.61 -2.43 -0.25
N ALA A 80 -14.03 -1.16 -0.16
CA ALA A 80 -14.63 -0.43 -1.28
C ALA A 80 -13.63 -0.25 -2.43
N VAL A 81 -12.35 0.03 -2.12
CA VAL A 81 -11.26 0.10 -3.11
C VAL A 81 -11.10 -1.26 -3.81
N ASN A 82 -10.98 -2.35 -3.06
CA ASN A 82 -10.83 -3.69 -3.64
C ASN A 82 -12.02 -4.08 -4.52
N LYS A 83 -13.23 -3.75 -4.08
CA LYS A 83 -14.45 -3.98 -4.87
C LYS A 83 -14.42 -3.18 -6.17
N PHE A 84 -14.03 -1.91 -6.13
CA PHE A 84 -13.90 -1.08 -7.33
C PHE A 84 -12.88 -1.68 -8.32
N LEU A 85 -11.70 -2.13 -7.85
CA LEU A 85 -10.72 -2.78 -8.71
C LEU A 85 -11.30 -4.00 -9.44
N CYS A 86 -12.01 -4.85 -8.69
CA CYS A 86 -12.60 -6.06 -9.25
C CYS A 86 -13.77 -5.74 -10.21
N ASP A 87 -14.68 -4.87 -9.83
CA ASP A 87 -15.88 -4.58 -10.62
C ASP A 87 -15.55 -3.77 -11.89
N HIS A 88 -14.61 -2.83 -11.79
CA HIS A 88 -14.25 -1.93 -12.89
C HIS A 88 -13.15 -2.51 -13.77
N TYR A 89 -11.93 -2.65 -13.23
CA TYR A 89 -10.78 -3.01 -14.06
C TYR A 89 -10.77 -4.48 -14.48
N PHE A 90 -11.25 -5.41 -13.65
CA PHE A 90 -11.32 -6.81 -14.06
C PHE A 90 -12.29 -6.99 -15.22
N THR A 91 -13.40 -6.25 -15.19
CA THR A 91 -14.39 -6.27 -16.28
C THR A 91 -13.83 -5.64 -17.56
N ILE A 92 -13.26 -4.42 -17.47
CA ILE A 92 -12.77 -3.68 -18.66
C ILE A 92 -11.61 -4.42 -19.34
N TYR A 93 -10.68 -4.96 -18.55
CA TYR A 93 -9.46 -5.55 -19.10
C TYR A 93 -9.48 -7.08 -19.17
N GLY A 94 -10.59 -7.72 -18.81
CA GLY A 94 -10.71 -9.18 -18.81
C GLY A 94 -9.75 -9.85 -17.79
N VAL A 95 -9.37 -9.13 -16.73
CA VAL A 95 -8.49 -9.66 -15.67
C VAL A 95 -9.27 -10.63 -14.80
N ARG A 96 -8.62 -11.69 -14.33
CA ARG A 96 -9.19 -12.63 -13.35
C ARG A 96 -8.35 -12.64 -12.09
N ARG A 97 -8.97 -12.95 -10.95
CA ARG A 97 -8.20 -13.22 -9.73
C ARG A 97 -7.25 -14.37 -9.98
N GLY A 98 -5.97 -14.12 -9.75
CA GLY A 98 -4.90 -15.09 -9.93
C GLY A 98 -4.28 -15.51 -8.60
N LYS A 99 -3.02 -15.93 -8.67
CA LYS A 99 -2.18 -16.19 -7.50
C LYS A 99 -1.31 -14.97 -7.18
N LYS A 100 -0.98 -14.79 -5.91
CA LYS A 100 -0.03 -13.77 -5.49
C LYS A 100 1.34 -14.00 -6.16
N SER A 101 1.96 -12.91 -6.60
CA SER A 101 3.39 -12.89 -6.94
C SER A 101 4.25 -13.09 -5.67
N PRO A 102 5.54 -13.44 -5.81
CA PRO A 102 6.43 -13.51 -4.64
C PRO A 102 6.42 -12.21 -3.81
N ALA A 103 6.46 -11.05 -4.44
CA ALA A 103 6.42 -9.77 -3.76
C ALA A 103 5.11 -9.55 -3.00
N CYS A 104 3.96 -9.76 -3.66
CA CYS A 104 2.65 -9.64 -3.02
C CYS A 104 2.48 -10.63 -1.85
N PHE A 105 2.96 -11.87 -2.02
CA PHE A 105 2.92 -12.89 -0.97
C PHE A 105 3.76 -12.49 0.24
N ASN A 106 5.01 -12.11 0.02
CA ASN A 106 5.93 -11.73 1.09
C ASN A 106 5.41 -10.49 1.84
N PHE A 107 4.98 -9.46 1.10
CA PHE A 107 4.50 -8.23 1.71
C PHE A 107 3.24 -8.44 2.55
N THR A 108 2.24 -9.15 2.02
CA THR A 108 1.00 -9.40 2.77
C THR A 108 1.21 -10.30 4.00
N ASN A 109 2.14 -11.27 3.93
CA ASN A 109 2.51 -12.09 5.09
C ASN A 109 3.29 -11.29 6.13
N PHE A 110 4.21 -10.41 5.70
CA PHE A 110 4.89 -9.50 6.60
C PHE A 110 3.89 -8.62 7.35
N LEU A 111 2.98 -7.94 6.65
CA LEU A 111 1.97 -7.09 7.27
C LEU A 111 1.12 -7.87 8.29
N LEU A 112 0.65 -9.05 7.89
CA LEU A 112 -0.17 -9.90 8.76
C LEU A 112 0.62 -10.38 9.98
N SER A 113 1.89 -10.76 9.83
CA SER A 113 2.73 -11.17 10.97
C SER A 113 2.90 -10.03 11.98
N ILE A 114 3.17 -8.80 11.51
CA ILE A 114 3.33 -7.63 12.37
C ILE A 114 2.01 -7.24 13.04
N SER A 115 0.84 -7.55 12.44
CA SER A 115 -0.44 -7.28 13.08
C SER A 115 -0.66 -8.04 14.40
N TYR A 116 0.11 -9.08 14.67
CA TYR A 116 0.12 -9.83 15.94
C TYR A 116 1.20 -9.36 16.94
N SER A 117 2.10 -8.46 16.51
CA SER A 117 3.10 -7.81 17.38
C SER A 117 2.46 -6.68 18.21
N ASP A 118 3.27 -5.83 18.81
CA ASP A 118 2.76 -4.68 19.57
C ASP A 118 1.93 -3.73 18.69
N THR A 119 0.92 -3.11 19.27
CA THR A 119 -0.04 -2.28 18.53
C THR A 119 0.66 -1.11 17.79
N TYR A 120 1.71 -0.52 18.39
CA TYR A 120 2.45 0.55 17.73
C TYR A 120 3.19 0.06 16.48
N GLU A 121 3.66 -1.19 16.45
CA GLU A 121 4.28 -1.81 15.27
C GLU A 121 3.25 -2.04 14.17
N ALA A 122 2.10 -2.62 14.54
CA ALA A 122 1.00 -2.87 13.61
C ALA A 122 0.49 -1.57 12.96
N ILE A 123 0.28 -0.52 13.74
CA ILE A 123 -0.11 0.80 13.24
C ILE A 123 0.96 1.40 12.32
N THR A 124 2.24 1.19 12.64
CA THR A 124 3.35 1.70 11.83
C THR A 124 3.34 1.12 10.42
N VAL A 125 3.19 -0.20 10.27
CA VAL A 125 3.20 -0.83 8.93
C VAL A 125 1.95 -0.46 8.12
N LEU A 126 0.79 -0.29 8.78
CA LEU A 126 -0.42 0.20 8.12
C LEU A 126 -0.26 1.63 7.61
N TYR A 127 0.32 2.52 8.45
CA TYR A 127 0.63 3.89 8.05
C TYR A 127 1.63 3.94 6.90
N SER A 128 2.66 3.08 6.92
CA SER A 128 3.69 3.05 5.89
C SER A 128 3.11 2.84 4.49
N CYS A 129 2.21 1.87 4.34
CA CYS A 129 1.53 1.62 3.06
C CYS A 129 0.77 2.86 2.57
N MET A 130 -0.06 3.46 3.43
CA MET A 130 -0.84 4.64 3.08
C MET A 130 0.04 5.86 2.75
N PHE A 131 1.11 6.07 3.53
CA PHE A 131 2.05 7.17 3.31
C PHE A 131 2.72 7.05 1.93
N ILE A 132 3.19 5.86 1.58
CA ILE A 132 3.90 5.63 0.33
C ILE A 132 2.96 5.81 -0.86
N TYR A 133 1.76 5.22 -0.82
CA TYR A 133 0.77 5.41 -1.87
C TYR A 133 0.38 6.88 -2.05
N LYS A 134 0.12 7.59 -0.94
CA LYS A 134 -0.14 9.03 -1.01
C LYS A 134 1.02 9.81 -1.62
N THR A 135 2.25 9.48 -1.22
CA THR A 135 3.46 10.09 -1.78
C THR A 135 3.56 9.91 -3.29
N VAL A 136 3.31 8.69 -3.77
CA VAL A 136 3.32 8.35 -5.21
C VAL A 136 2.21 9.09 -5.95
N THR A 137 0.98 9.04 -5.46
CA THR A 137 -0.17 9.69 -6.12
C THR A 137 -0.08 11.21 -6.12
N ASP A 138 0.41 11.83 -5.04
CA ASP A 138 0.64 13.28 -4.98
C ASP A 138 1.73 13.73 -5.99
N ASN A 139 2.79 12.94 -6.14
CA ASN A 139 3.80 13.22 -7.15
C ASN A 139 3.21 13.12 -8.58
N MET A 140 2.35 12.13 -8.82
CA MET A 140 1.72 11.94 -10.13
C MET A 140 0.76 13.08 -10.50
N LYS A 141 0.03 13.64 -9.54
CA LYS A 141 -0.95 14.73 -9.79
C LYS A 141 -0.37 15.89 -10.59
N SER A 142 0.89 16.24 -10.37
CA SER A 142 1.54 17.36 -11.05
C SER A 142 1.90 17.11 -12.52
N GLY A 143 2.05 15.82 -12.91
CA GLY A 143 2.47 15.42 -14.25
C GLY A 143 1.40 14.69 -15.08
N PHE A 144 0.25 14.38 -14.47
CA PHE A 144 -0.78 13.57 -15.09
C PHE A 144 -1.59 14.38 -16.13
N LYS A 145 -1.63 13.89 -17.36
CA LYS A 145 -2.35 14.55 -18.45
C LYS A 145 -3.83 14.13 -18.46
N GLU A 146 -4.72 15.05 -18.83
CA GLU A 146 -6.16 14.81 -18.83
C GLU A 146 -6.61 13.66 -19.77
N ASN A 147 -5.89 13.45 -20.86
CA ASN A 147 -6.13 12.35 -21.82
C ASN A 147 -5.36 11.05 -21.49
N ASN A 148 -4.81 10.92 -20.27
CA ASN A 148 -4.11 9.72 -19.86
C ASN A 148 -5.08 8.57 -19.67
N LYS A 149 -4.81 7.43 -20.32
CA LYS A 149 -5.66 6.22 -20.27
C LYS A 149 -5.79 5.59 -18.87
N TYR A 150 -4.95 6.00 -17.92
CA TYR A 150 -4.97 5.56 -16.52
C TYR A 150 -5.53 6.61 -15.56
N LYS A 151 -6.18 7.66 -16.09
CA LYS A 151 -6.68 8.77 -15.28
C LYS A 151 -7.63 8.30 -14.17
N ASP A 152 -8.53 7.37 -14.48
CA ASP A 152 -9.49 6.83 -13.52
C ASP A 152 -8.81 6.17 -12.31
N TRP A 153 -7.63 5.54 -12.53
CA TRP A 153 -6.84 4.98 -11.45
C TRP A 153 -6.31 6.09 -10.51
N LEU A 154 -5.72 7.15 -11.08
CA LEU A 154 -5.21 8.24 -10.26
C LEU A 154 -6.34 8.96 -9.51
N ASP A 155 -7.44 9.27 -10.19
CA ASP A 155 -8.59 9.94 -9.58
C ASP A 155 -9.13 9.12 -8.39
N PHE A 156 -9.16 7.81 -8.53
CA PHE A 156 -9.63 6.92 -7.48
C PHE A 156 -8.64 6.82 -6.31
N TYR A 157 -7.36 6.55 -6.60
CA TYR A 157 -6.30 6.40 -5.57
C TYR A 157 -5.87 7.72 -4.92
N SER A 158 -6.30 8.85 -5.45
CA SER A 158 -6.12 10.17 -4.82
C SER A 158 -7.44 10.78 -4.30
N GLY A 159 -8.50 9.96 -4.25
CA GLY A 159 -9.82 10.38 -3.81
C GLY A 159 -10.00 10.42 -2.28
N SER A 160 -11.20 10.79 -1.85
CA SER A 160 -11.52 11.02 -0.44
C SER A 160 -11.32 9.82 0.48
N LEU A 161 -11.49 8.59 -0.01
CA LEU A 161 -11.26 7.38 0.77
C LEU A 161 -9.79 7.24 1.17
N MET A 162 -8.87 7.51 0.22
CA MET A 162 -7.43 7.45 0.46
C MET A 162 -6.98 8.58 1.38
N GLU A 163 -7.49 9.79 1.19
CA GLU A 163 -7.21 10.93 2.07
C GLU A 163 -7.68 10.67 3.51
N TYR A 164 -8.88 10.10 3.67
CA TYR A 164 -9.39 9.72 5.00
C TYR A 164 -8.50 8.65 5.65
N GLY A 165 -8.13 7.61 4.92
CA GLY A 165 -7.27 6.52 5.40
C GLY A 165 -5.91 7.05 5.84
N TYR A 166 -5.28 7.87 5.00
CA TYR A 166 -4.00 8.51 5.30
C TYR A 166 -4.05 9.37 6.56
N ALA A 167 -4.99 10.32 6.64
CA ALA A 167 -5.13 11.22 7.77
C ALA A 167 -5.42 10.47 9.08
N THR A 168 -6.26 9.44 9.01
CA THR A 168 -6.57 8.58 10.17
C THR A 168 -5.32 7.88 10.68
N LEU A 169 -4.59 7.19 9.82
CA LEU A 169 -3.39 6.44 10.20
C LEU A 169 -2.24 7.36 10.64
N GLU A 170 -2.09 8.55 10.02
CA GLU A 170 -1.12 9.56 10.45
C GLU A 170 -1.39 10.03 11.89
N ASN A 171 -2.62 10.33 12.21
CA ASN A 171 -3.00 10.77 13.56
C ASN A 171 -2.75 9.66 14.59
N ILE A 172 -3.11 8.43 14.26
CA ILE A 172 -2.97 7.29 15.18
C ILE A 172 -1.50 6.93 15.36
N VAL A 173 -0.69 6.83 14.32
CA VAL A 173 0.75 6.52 14.44
C VAL A 173 1.48 7.58 15.27
N ASP A 174 1.15 8.85 15.10
CA ASP A 174 1.73 9.93 15.88
C ASP A 174 1.32 9.86 17.36
N LYS A 175 0.07 9.48 17.65
CA LYS A 175 -0.43 9.24 19.02
C LYS A 175 0.33 8.10 19.68
N TYR A 176 0.53 6.98 18.99
CA TYR A 176 1.28 5.83 19.53
C TYR A 176 2.77 6.14 19.69
N CYS A 177 3.39 6.82 18.75
CA CYS A 177 4.78 7.25 18.86
C CYS A 177 5.06 8.13 20.09
N LYS A 178 4.09 8.92 20.55
CA LYS A 178 4.22 9.72 21.77
C LYS A 178 4.20 8.88 23.05
N LYS A 179 3.54 7.71 23.02
CA LYS A 179 3.37 6.83 24.18
C LYS A 179 4.53 5.87 24.38
N VAL A 180 5.39 5.66 23.38
CA VAL A 180 6.47 4.67 23.41
C VAL A 180 7.84 5.32 23.63
N GLY A 181 8.82 4.51 24.06
CA GLY A 181 10.19 4.91 24.35
C GLY A 181 11.07 5.04 23.09
N VAL A 182 12.37 5.25 23.30
CA VAL A 182 13.33 5.47 22.21
C VAL A 182 13.54 4.20 21.39
N ASN A 183 13.62 3.04 22.04
CA ASN A 183 13.83 1.75 21.35
C ASN A 183 12.66 1.40 20.44
N GLU A 184 11.45 1.59 20.94
CA GLU A 184 10.22 1.35 20.17
C GLU A 184 10.11 2.32 18.99
N ARG A 185 10.48 3.59 19.15
CA ARG A 185 10.54 4.55 18.03
C ARG A 185 11.57 4.15 16.97
N SER A 186 12.72 3.63 17.39
CA SER A 186 13.72 3.08 16.47
C SER A 186 13.16 1.87 15.71
N ARG A 187 12.40 1.00 16.40
CA ARG A 187 11.69 -0.12 15.78
C ARG A 187 10.63 0.33 14.79
N MET A 188 9.85 1.37 15.10
CA MET A 188 8.90 1.97 14.15
C MET A 188 9.60 2.44 12.87
N LEU A 189 10.75 3.12 12.98
CA LEU A 189 11.52 3.56 11.81
C LEU A 189 12.06 2.39 10.98
N GLU A 190 12.52 1.33 11.62
CA GLU A 190 12.94 0.11 10.95
C GLU A 190 11.80 -0.54 10.18
N LEU A 191 10.62 -0.68 10.81
CA LEU A 191 9.42 -1.25 10.19
C LEU A 191 8.93 -0.42 9.00
N PHE A 192 8.99 0.91 9.12
CA PHE A 192 8.69 1.79 7.99
C PHE A 192 9.63 1.53 6.81
N ARG A 193 10.94 1.42 7.07
CA ARG A 193 11.94 1.15 6.03
C ARG A 193 11.72 -0.21 5.37
N ILE A 194 11.42 -1.25 6.16
CA ILE A 194 11.12 -2.59 5.64
C ILE A 194 9.85 -2.55 4.77
N SER A 195 8.80 -1.87 5.22
CA SER A 195 7.57 -1.69 4.44
C SER A 195 7.84 -0.97 3.12
N ALA A 196 8.66 0.08 3.14
CA ALA A 196 9.04 0.81 1.92
C ALA A 196 9.84 -0.07 0.94
N GLN A 197 10.68 -0.98 1.43
CA GLN A 197 11.35 -1.95 0.58
C GLN A 197 10.35 -2.92 -0.07
N PHE A 198 9.37 -3.42 0.67
CA PHE A 198 8.32 -4.27 0.11
C PHE A 198 7.44 -3.53 -0.93
N GLU A 199 7.20 -2.23 -0.74
CA GLU A 199 6.53 -1.42 -1.77
C GLU A 199 7.36 -1.35 -3.05
N LEU A 200 8.67 -1.07 -2.95
CA LEU A 200 9.56 -1.07 -4.11
C LEU A 200 9.57 -2.43 -4.81
N ASP A 201 9.65 -3.52 -4.06
CA ASP A 201 9.62 -4.89 -4.60
C ASP A 201 8.28 -5.19 -5.28
N PHE A 202 7.18 -4.63 -4.77
CA PHE A 202 5.85 -4.77 -5.38
C PHE A 202 5.79 -4.07 -6.75
N TRP A 203 6.30 -2.82 -6.85
CA TRP A 203 6.40 -2.11 -8.14
C TRP A 203 7.33 -2.82 -9.12
N ASN A 204 8.50 -3.31 -8.67
CA ASN A 204 9.39 -4.14 -9.47
C ASN A 204 8.70 -5.40 -9.99
N SER A 205 7.96 -6.08 -9.13
CA SER A 205 7.21 -7.30 -9.49
C SER A 205 6.13 -7.02 -10.53
N ALA A 206 5.42 -5.89 -10.40
CA ALA A 206 4.39 -5.49 -11.35
C ALA A 206 4.98 -5.12 -12.71
N TYR A 207 6.11 -4.43 -12.72
CA TYR A 207 6.79 -4.02 -13.95
C TYR A 207 7.40 -5.20 -14.72
N ASN A 208 7.96 -6.17 -13.99
CA ASN A 208 8.67 -7.33 -14.57
C ASN A 208 7.84 -8.62 -14.62
N PHE A 209 6.55 -8.59 -14.27
CA PHE A 209 5.65 -9.76 -14.26
C PHE A 209 6.15 -10.92 -13.39
N SER A 210 6.75 -10.64 -12.24
CA SER A 210 7.37 -11.66 -11.39
C SER A 210 6.34 -12.67 -10.89
N ARG A 211 6.63 -13.96 -11.06
CA ARG A 211 5.79 -15.09 -10.64
C ARG A 211 6.64 -16.13 -9.93
N PHE A 212 6.02 -16.94 -9.08
CA PHE A 212 6.69 -18.14 -8.58
C PHE A 212 6.97 -19.13 -9.73
N ASN A 213 8.12 -19.80 -9.65
CA ASN A 213 8.43 -20.87 -10.57
C ASN A 213 7.33 -21.96 -10.48
N GLN A 214 6.86 -22.41 -11.61
CA GLN A 214 5.93 -23.54 -11.64
C GLN A 214 6.73 -24.83 -11.44
N PHE A 215 6.25 -25.69 -10.55
CA PHE A 215 6.76 -27.07 -10.52
C PHE A 215 6.43 -27.75 -11.87
N PRO A 216 7.32 -28.63 -12.37
CA PRO A 216 6.95 -29.48 -13.50
C PRO A 216 5.62 -30.17 -13.21
N LYS A 217 4.70 -30.17 -14.20
CA LYS A 217 3.49 -30.96 -14.07
C LYS A 217 3.92 -32.42 -13.99
N GLU A 218 3.55 -33.11 -12.91
CA GLU A 218 3.62 -34.57 -12.87
C GLU A 218 2.76 -35.09 -14.02
N HIS A 219 3.37 -35.84 -14.91
CA HIS A 219 2.69 -36.49 -16.06
C HIS A 219 2.01 -37.75 -15.62
#